data_96211b23095f89467ee73f6212d4cb82
#
_entry.id   96211b23095f89467ee73f6212d4cb82
#
_cell.length_a   1.000
_cell.length_b   1.000
_cell.length_c   1.000
_cell.angle_alpha   90.00
_cell.angle_beta   90.00
_cell.angle_gamma   90.00
#
_symmetry.space_group_name_H-M   'P 1'
#
loop_
_entity.id
_entity.type
_entity.pdbx_description
1 polymer ?
#
loop_
_entity_poly.entity_id
_entity_poly.type
_entity_poly.pdbx_seq_one_letter_code
_entity_poly.pdbx_strand_id
1 'polypeptide(L)'
;MKNIPAEAQDEIRRRAIQALNNGVTQAEVARVMSLPDRTIRRWVAQMRREGTTTIEPKRRGRTAGEAAALNVRQMKRIETMVIGKMPDQLRLPFYLWTREAVGALIEREYGVGLSATSIGNYLERWGMSPQKPVRRAYERNDEKIANWLQTDYPAIAADAKRRRALIYWADECGVRSDDVRGRSFAPKGRTPQIRSTGQRFGCNMISAVNNRGALAFQVFEGRFVTQTFIDFLQRLLKHGKGKKIILIVDGHPVHKATTVKRWIADQAGAITLHFLPGYAPELNPDELLNHDLKLGLAKHRPKNRHELKLAVRSHLHKRQKQPNVIKRFFHAKHVRYAA
;
A
#
# COMPACT_ATOMS: atom_id res chain seq x y z
N MET A 1 38.99 18.12 25.38
CA MET A 1 37.52 18.18 25.19
C MET A 1 37.05 17.99 23.76
N LYS A 2 37.78 18.34 22.70
CA LYS A 2 37.28 18.19 21.31
C LYS A 2 36.95 16.74 20.86
N ASN A 3 37.58 15.73 21.49
CA ASN A 3 37.42 14.30 21.10
C ASN A 3 36.54 13.50 22.08
N ILE A 4 35.82 14.15 22.97
CA ILE A 4 34.96 13.51 23.96
C ILE A 4 33.48 13.65 23.47
N PRO A 5 32.62 12.59 23.60
CA PRO A 5 31.21 12.67 23.28
C PRO A 5 30.51 13.84 23.99
N ALA A 6 29.47 14.40 23.37
CA ALA A 6 28.77 15.58 23.87
C ALA A 6 28.24 15.40 25.31
N GLU A 7 27.65 14.25 25.58
CA GLU A 7 27.13 13.86 26.91
C GLU A 7 28.22 13.86 27.99
N ALA A 8 29.38 13.29 27.66
CA ALA A 8 30.53 13.28 28.61
C ALA A 8 31.07 14.70 28.82
N GLN A 9 31.06 15.58 27.80
CA GLN A 9 31.44 16.99 27.96
C GLN A 9 30.47 17.73 28.87
N ASP A 10 29.20 17.45 28.80
CA ASP A 10 28.17 18.08 29.61
C ASP A 10 28.24 17.58 31.07
N GLU A 11 28.55 16.30 31.27
CA GLU A 11 28.78 15.75 32.60
C GLU A 11 30.02 16.36 33.25
N ILE A 12 31.12 16.48 32.53
CA ILE A 12 32.34 17.16 33.03
C ILE A 12 32.03 18.61 33.43
N ARG A 13 31.26 19.31 32.61
CA ARG A 13 30.82 20.68 32.90
C ARG A 13 30.00 20.75 34.17
N ARG A 14 29.01 19.85 34.32
CA ARG A 14 28.13 19.79 35.49
C ARG A 14 28.93 19.57 36.78
N ARG A 15 29.87 18.58 36.78
CA ARG A 15 30.75 18.30 37.94
C ARG A 15 31.65 19.47 38.26
N ALA A 16 32.24 20.13 37.27
CA ALA A 16 33.08 21.31 37.47
C ALA A 16 32.33 22.46 38.13
N ILE A 17 31.10 22.72 37.64
CA ILE A 17 30.23 23.79 38.20
C ILE A 17 29.81 23.42 39.64
N GLN A 18 29.46 22.17 39.89
CA GLN A 18 29.15 21.71 41.25
C GLN A 18 30.31 21.87 42.21
N ALA A 19 31.54 21.53 41.82
CA ALA A 19 32.74 21.75 42.63
C ALA A 19 32.95 23.24 42.92
N LEU A 20 32.78 24.13 41.94
CA LEU A 20 32.85 25.60 42.13
C LEU A 20 31.82 26.12 43.13
N ASN A 21 30.58 25.63 43.03
CA ASN A 21 29.47 26.02 43.94
C ASN A 21 29.73 25.52 45.38
N ASN A 22 30.48 24.39 45.52
CA ASN A 22 30.90 23.85 46.81
C ASN A 22 32.16 24.58 47.39
N GLY A 23 32.60 25.70 46.78
CA GLY A 23 33.70 26.51 47.27
C GLY A 23 35.09 26.10 46.83
N VAL A 24 35.25 25.11 45.93
CA VAL A 24 36.56 24.69 45.38
C VAL A 24 37.07 25.82 44.44
N THR A 25 38.37 26.14 44.54
CA THR A 25 38.96 27.22 43.77
C THR A 25 38.95 26.89 42.25
N GLN A 26 38.89 27.92 41.42
CA GLN A 26 38.91 27.74 39.94
C GLN A 26 40.19 27.03 39.47
N ALA A 27 41.35 27.33 40.06
CA ALA A 27 42.61 26.67 39.74
C ALA A 27 42.61 25.19 40.07
N GLU A 28 42.03 24.82 41.23
CA GLU A 28 41.93 23.43 41.67
C GLU A 28 40.96 22.63 40.82
N VAL A 29 39.81 23.18 40.48
CA VAL A 29 38.87 22.53 39.55
C VAL A 29 39.51 22.32 38.18
N ALA A 30 40.24 23.29 37.66
CA ALA A 30 40.97 23.18 36.40
C ALA A 30 41.99 22.04 36.43
N ARG A 31 42.78 21.99 37.53
CA ARG A 31 43.80 20.95 37.73
C ARG A 31 43.21 19.54 37.86
N VAL A 32 42.22 19.36 38.74
CA VAL A 32 41.63 18.06 39.03
C VAL A 32 40.87 17.50 37.81
N MET A 33 40.17 18.33 37.07
CA MET A 33 39.42 17.91 35.91
C MET A 33 40.18 17.99 34.58
N SER A 34 41.50 18.29 34.65
CA SER A 34 42.37 18.45 33.47
C SER A 34 41.76 19.40 32.41
N LEU A 35 41.17 20.52 32.87
CA LEU A 35 40.56 21.51 32.01
C LEU A 35 41.44 22.79 31.92
N PRO A 36 41.48 23.44 30.76
CA PRO A 36 42.15 24.74 30.63
C PRO A 36 41.50 25.79 31.55
N ASP A 37 42.30 26.56 32.28
CA ASP A 37 41.83 27.69 33.15
C ASP A 37 40.84 28.61 32.45
N ARG A 38 41.13 28.96 31.20
CA ARG A 38 40.23 29.77 30.37
C ARG A 38 38.83 29.19 30.24
N THR A 39 38.67 27.89 30.30
CA THR A 39 37.36 27.21 30.21
C THR A 39 36.59 27.46 31.50
N ILE A 40 37.22 27.26 32.64
CA ILE A 40 36.61 27.49 33.97
C ILE A 40 36.26 28.96 34.15
N ARG A 41 37.18 29.87 33.83
CA ARG A 41 36.91 31.35 33.88
C ARG A 41 35.72 31.74 33.01
N ARG A 42 35.61 31.19 31.82
CA ARG A 42 34.47 31.44 30.91
C ARG A 42 33.16 30.93 31.53
N TRP A 43 33.13 29.80 32.13
CA TRP A 43 31.93 29.26 32.80
C TRP A 43 31.52 30.11 34.00
N VAL A 44 32.45 30.50 34.84
CA VAL A 44 32.22 31.39 35.99
C VAL A 44 31.68 32.75 35.52
N ALA A 45 32.30 33.35 34.48
CA ALA A 45 31.84 34.59 33.90
C ALA A 45 30.41 34.47 33.31
N GLN A 46 30.10 33.31 32.69
CA GLN A 46 28.76 33.03 32.18
C GLN A 46 27.73 32.94 33.32
N MET A 47 28.04 32.19 34.38
CA MET A 47 27.16 32.04 35.56
C MET A 47 26.88 33.40 36.21
N ARG A 48 27.91 34.24 36.37
CA ARG A 48 27.75 35.59 36.92
C ARG A 48 26.87 36.48 36.05
N ARG A 49 27.05 36.43 34.70
CA ARG A 49 26.26 37.21 33.76
C ARG A 49 24.80 36.77 33.69
N GLU A 50 24.55 35.47 33.79
CA GLU A 50 23.21 34.87 33.70
C GLU A 50 22.51 34.80 35.06
N GLY A 51 23.19 35.15 36.17
CA GLY A 51 22.63 35.06 37.53
C GLY A 51 22.28 33.67 37.97
N THR A 52 22.94 32.65 37.42
CA THR A 52 22.61 31.21 37.62
C THR A 52 23.75 30.51 38.31
N THR A 53 23.40 29.41 39.04
CA THR A 53 24.37 28.47 39.63
C THR A 53 24.63 27.26 38.74
N THR A 54 23.99 27.19 37.56
CA THR A 54 24.09 26.11 36.60
C THR A 54 24.28 26.66 35.19
N ILE A 55 24.92 25.88 34.32
CA ILE A 55 25.04 26.20 32.89
C ILE A 55 24.39 25.08 32.11
N GLU A 56 23.23 25.36 31.56
CA GLU A 56 22.53 24.41 30.67
C GLU A 56 23.30 24.27 29.34
N PRO A 57 23.44 23.03 28.83
CA PRO A 57 24.08 22.81 27.54
C PRO A 57 23.21 23.42 26.43
N LYS A 58 23.75 24.41 25.70
CA LYS A 58 23.08 24.94 24.51
C LYS A 58 23.09 23.89 23.41
N ARG A 59 21.93 23.66 22.79
CA ARG A 59 21.82 22.80 21.61
C ARG A 59 22.84 23.23 20.55
N ARG A 60 23.70 22.29 20.13
CA ARG A 60 24.72 22.56 19.09
C ARG A 60 24.06 22.54 17.71
N GLY A 61 24.52 23.40 16.82
CA GLY A 61 24.04 23.50 15.44
C GLY A 61 23.02 24.63 15.25
N ARG A 62 22.58 24.77 14.01
CA ARG A 62 21.60 25.77 13.64
C ARG A 62 20.22 25.42 14.20
N THR A 63 19.45 26.42 14.55
CA THR A 63 18.04 26.24 14.93
C THR A 63 17.24 25.75 13.73
N ALA A 64 16.28 24.85 13.97
CA ALA A 64 15.42 24.37 12.91
C ALA A 64 14.70 25.53 12.21
N GLY A 65 14.90 25.67 10.89
CA GLY A 65 14.35 26.79 10.11
C GLY A 65 15.30 27.98 9.91
N GLU A 66 16.37 28.09 10.68
CA GLU A 66 17.42 29.10 10.46
C GLU A 66 18.12 28.84 9.12
N ALA A 67 18.08 29.80 8.21
CA ALA A 67 18.53 29.69 6.82
C ALA A 67 17.72 28.66 5.96
N ALA A 68 16.44 28.43 6.27
CA ALA A 68 15.56 27.72 5.36
C ALA A 68 15.36 28.56 4.09
N ALA A 69 15.53 27.94 2.91
CA ALA A 69 15.35 28.63 1.63
C ALA A 69 13.89 29.09 1.39
N LEU A 70 12.94 28.46 2.07
CA LEU A 70 11.52 28.82 2.06
C LEU A 70 11.09 29.22 3.48
N ASN A 71 10.31 30.29 3.59
CA ASN A 71 9.67 30.67 4.85
C ASN A 71 8.46 29.74 5.15
N VAL A 72 7.93 29.83 6.39
CA VAL A 72 6.84 28.97 6.87
C VAL A 72 5.58 29.05 5.99
N ARG A 73 5.22 30.25 5.51
CA ARG A 73 4.04 30.44 4.65
C ARG A 73 4.24 29.81 3.27
N GLN A 74 5.43 29.98 2.69
CA GLN A 74 5.80 29.35 1.41
C GLN A 74 5.79 27.82 1.52
N MET A 75 6.39 27.27 2.58
CA MET A 75 6.37 25.81 2.83
C MET A 75 4.95 25.29 2.90
N LYS A 76 4.08 25.95 3.68
CA LYS A 76 2.68 25.51 3.83
C LYS A 76 1.89 25.59 2.52
N ARG A 77 2.14 26.60 1.71
CA ARG A 77 1.51 26.74 0.39
C ARG A 77 1.92 25.64 -0.56
N ILE A 78 3.23 25.32 -0.67
CA ILE A 78 3.70 24.20 -1.50
C ILE A 78 3.14 22.87 -1.01
N GLU A 79 3.18 22.59 0.29
CA GLU A 79 2.60 21.41 0.90
C GLU A 79 1.12 21.24 0.50
N THR A 80 0.33 22.30 0.63
CA THR A 80 -1.09 22.30 0.26
C THR A 80 -1.31 22.01 -1.23
N MET A 81 -0.46 22.59 -2.10
CA MET A 81 -0.54 22.36 -3.54
C MET A 81 -0.18 20.91 -3.90
N VAL A 82 0.84 20.35 -3.26
CA VAL A 82 1.27 18.95 -3.49
C VAL A 82 0.23 17.95 -3.01
N ILE A 83 -0.45 18.21 -1.88
CA ILE A 83 -1.51 17.33 -1.35
C ILE A 83 -2.80 17.45 -2.18
N GLY A 84 -3.17 18.67 -2.58
CA GLY A 84 -4.48 18.96 -3.16
C GLY A 84 -4.58 18.81 -4.68
N LYS A 85 -3.46 18.77 -5.40
CA LYS A 85 -3.44 18.76 -6.86
C LYS A 85 -2.35 17.84 -7.40
N MET A 86 -2.57 17.31 -8.59
CA MET A 86 -1.52 16.61 -9.35
C MET A 86 -0.65 17.63 -10.11
N PRO A 87 0.60 17.30 -10.48
CA PRO A 87 1.50 18.23 -11.17
C PRO A 87 0.93 18.78 -12.49
N ASP A 88 0.27 17.96 -13.29
CA ASP A 88 -0.38 18.32 -14.56
C ASP A 88 -1.51 19.35 -14.38
N GLN A 89 -2.29 19.22 -13.30
CA GLN A 89 -3.31 20.20 -12.91
C GLN A 89 -2.72 21.59 -12.59
N LEU A 90 -1.43 21.58 -12.21
CA LEU A 90 -0.65 22.81 -12.00
C LEU A 90 0.15 23.21 -13.24
N ARG A 91 -0.11 22.61 -14.42
CA ARG A 91 0.60 22.83 -15.67
C ARG A 91 2.11 22.59 -15.59
N LEU A 92 2.52 21.61 -14.78
CA LEU A 92 3.89 21.11 -14.74
C LEU A 92 4.00 19.91 -15.70
N PRO A 93 5.15 19.68 -16.37
CA PRO A 93 5.33 18.56 -17.30
C PRO A 93 5.63 17.24 -16.58
N PHE A 94 4.88 16.93 -15.52
CA PHE A 94 5.04 15.73 -14.71
C PHE A 94 3.67 15.11 -14.40
N TYR A 95 3.60 13.77 -14.36
CA TYR A 95 2.39 13.04 -13.95
C TYR A 95 2.35 12.71 -12.46
N LEU A 96 3.53 12.68 -11.80
CA LEU A 96 3.66 12.28 -10.40
C LEU A 96 4.48 13.31 -9.64
N TRP A 97 4.19 13.46 -8.36
CA TRP A 97 5.02 14.22 -7.45
C TRP A 97 6.33 13.49 -7.17
N THR A 98 7.36 13.80 -7.94
CA THR A 98 8.76 13.44 -7.69
C THR A 98 9.48 14.60 -7.00
N ARG A 99 10.69 14.35 -6.48
CA ARG A 99 11.52 15.46 -5.98
C ARG A 99 11.75 16.54 -7.05
N GLU A 100 11.96 16.12 -8.28
CA GLU A 100 12.13 17.02 -9.43
C GLU A 100 10.86 17.86 -9.67
N ALA A 101 9.67 17.25 -9.69
CA ALA A 101 8.42 17.97 -9.87
C ALA A 101 8.15 18.99 -8.74
N VAL A 102 8.46 18.62 -7.48
CA VAL A 102 8.34 19.56 -6.35
C VAL A 102 9.38 20.68 -6.46
N GLY A 103 10.59 20.38 -6.91
CA GLY A 103 11.62 21.40 -7.18
C GLY A 103 11.17 22.39 -8.25
N ALA A 104 10.65 21.90 -9.38
CA ALA A 104 10.11 22.74 -10.45
C ALA A 104 8.95 23.63 -9.97
N LEU A 105 8.08 23.09 -9.08
CA LEU A 105 7.01 23.88 -8.48
C LEU A 105 7.58 25.02 -7.62
N ILE A 106 8.56 24.73 -6.75
CA ILE A 106 9.17 25.71 -5.85
C ILE A 106 9.88 26.80 -6.66
N GLU A 107 10.62 26.42 -7.69
CA GLU A 107 11.33 27.33 -8.57
C GLU A 107 10.35 28.24 -9.32
N ARG A 108 9.27 27.69 -9.85
CA ARG A 108 8.24 28.48 -10.54
C ARG A 108 7.52 29.46 -9.61
N GLU A 109 7.17 29.04 -8.38
CA GLU A 109 6.39 29.88 -7.46
C GLU A 109 7.24 30.95 -6.75
N TYR A 110 8.54 30.67 -6.54
CA TYR A 110 9.39 31.51 -5.69
C TYR A 110 10.77 31.83 -6.27
N GLY A 111 11.12 31.30 -7.44
CA GLY A 111 12.45 31.52 -8.03
C GLY A 111 13.59 30.85 -7.24
N VAL A 112 13.27 29.86 -6.40
CA VAL A 112 14.25 29.21 -5.51
C VAL A 112 14.61 27.83 -6.06
N GLY A 113 15.84 27.69 -6.58
CA GLY A 113 16.41 26.41 -6.99
C GLY A 113 16.91 25.61 -5.78
N LEU A 114 16.45 24.39 -5.62
CA LEU A 114 16.82 23.49 -4.52
C LEU A 114 17.41 22.17 -5.02
N SER A 115 18.38 21.64 -4.29
CA SER A 115 18.90 20.31 -4.55
C SER A 115 17.86 19.23 -4.25
N ALA A 116 17.94 18.07 -4.92
CA ALA A 116 17.06 16.92 -4.65
C ALA A 116 17.09 16.46 -3.19
N THR A 117 18.22 16.62 -2.51
CA THR A 117 18.36 16.34 -1.08
C THR A 117 17.57 17.33 -0.22
N SER A 118 17.68 18.63 -0.52
CA SER A 118 16.92 19.66 0.20
C SER A 118 15.42 19.46 0.03
N ILE A 119 14.96 19.16 -1.18
CA ILE A 119 13.55 18.86 -1.47
C ILE A 119 13.11 17.59 -0.69
N GLY A 120 13.95 16.55 -0.66
CA GLY A 120 13.69 15.35 0.14
C GLY A 120 13.48 15.66 1.62
N ASN A 121 14.29 16.53 2.20
CA ASN A 121 14.17 16.98 3.58
C ASN A 121 12.87 17.77 3.85
N TYR A 122 12.41 18.59 2.88
CA TYR A 122 11.11 19.24 2.98
C TYR A 122 9.97 18.24 2.95
N LEU A 123 9.97 17.30 2.00
CA LEU A 123 8.95 16.26 1.89
C LEU A 123 8.86 15.41 3.17
N GLU A 124 10.00 15.00 3.73
CA GLU A 124 10.06 14.27 4.99
C GLU A 124 9.47 15.06 6.16
N ARG A 125 9.81 16.37 6.29
CA ARG A 125 9.24 17.27 7.32
C ARG A 125 7.72 17.44 7.16
N TRP A 126 7.18 17.37 5.93
CA TRP A 126 5.75 17.39 5.65
C TRP A 126 5.09 16.01 5.85
N GLY A 127 5.82 15.01 6.36
CA GLY A 127 5.31 13.65 6.58
C GLY A 127 5.08 12.86 5.29
N MET A 128 5.69 13.26 4.17
CA MET A 128 5.53 12.61 2.88
C MET A 128 6.64 11.58 2.65
N SER A 129 6.27 10.41 2.17
CA SER A 129 7.20 9.36 1.77
C SER A 129 6.86 8.84 0.37
N PRO A 130 7.82 8.26 -0.38
CA PRO A 130 7.55 7.68 -1.68
C PRO A 130 6.50 6.57 -1.57
N GLN A 131 5.39 6.72 -2.28
CA GLN A 131 4.30 5.75 -2.34
C GLN A 131 4.18 5.20 -3.76
N LYS A 132 3.80 3.92 -3.89
CA LYS A 132 3.46 3.36 -5.19
C LYS A 132 2.07 3.87 -5.59
N PRO A 133 1.92 4.58 -6.72
CA PRO A 133 0.62 5.08 -7.14
C PRO A 133 -0.38 3.96 -7.38
N VAL A 134 -1.61 4.16 -6.93
CA VAL A 134 -2.73 3.30 -7.28
C VAL A 134 -3.38 3.87 -8.56
N ARG A 135 -3.49 3.03 -9.58
CA ARG A 135 -4.21 3.40 -10.80
C ARG A 135 -5.72 3.43 -10.49
N ARG A 136 -6.33 4.55 -10.75
CA ARG A 136 -7.78 4.74 -10.64
C ARG A 136 -8.31 5.08 -12.03
N ALA A 137 -9.29 4.32 -12.51
CA ALA A 137 -9.89 4.59 -13.81
C ALA A 137 -10.65 5.93 -13.77
N TYR A 138 -10.58 6.69 -14.85
CA TYR A 138 -11.35 7.94 -14.99
C TYR A 138 -12.86 7.69 -14.99
N GLU A 139 -13.28 6.52 -15.49
CA GLU A 139 -14.67 6.09 -15.58
C GLU A 139 -15.26 5.60 -14.25
N ARG A 140 -14.46 5.55 -13.20
CA ARG A 140 -14.92 5.18 -11.86
C ARG A 140 -15.91 6.23 -11.34
N ASN A 141 -17.06 5.77 -10.87
CA ASN A 141 -18.09 6.62 -10.29
C ASN A 141 -18.30 6.26 -8.80
N ASP A 142 -17.86 7.13 -7.91
CA ASP A 142 -17.95 6.90 -6.47
C ASP A 142 -19.39 6.97 -5.94
N GLU A 143 -20.28 7.71 -6.59
CA GLU A 143 -21.70 7.77 -6.24
C GLU A 143 -22.39 6.43 -6.52
N LYS A 144 -22.12 5.83 -7.69
CA LYS A 144 -22.61 4.48 -8.00
C LYS A 144 -22.08 3.43 -7.02
N ILE A 145 -20.82 3.56 -6.59
CA ILE A 145 -20.24 2.67 -5.58
C ILE A 145 -20.95 2.84 -4.24
N ALA A 146 -21.16 4.10 -3.82
CA ALA A 146 -21.87 4.38 -2.57
C ALA A 146 -23.32 3.85 -2.62
N ASN A 147 -24.05 4.10 -3.72
CA ASN A 147 -25.40 3.57 -3.91
C ASN A 147 -25.43 2.04 -3.88
N TRP A 148 -24.48 1.39 -4.54
CA TRP A 148 -24.39 -0.07 -4.54
C TRP A 148 -24.20 -0.63 -3.13
N LEU A 149 -23.31 -0.02 -2.32
CA LEU A 149 -23.06 -0.43 -0.94
C LEU A 149 -24.23 -0.15 -0.01
N GLN A 150 -24.96 0.95 -0.20
CA GLN A 150 -26.01 1.40 0.71
C GLN A 150 -27.39 0.86 0.33
N THR A 151 -27.63 0.55 -0.95
CA THR A 151 -28.94 0.19 -1.47
C THR A 151 -28.93 -1.15 -2.17
N ASP A 152 -28.10 -1.33 -3.21
CA ASP A 152 -28.21 -2.49 -4.09
C ASP A 152 -27.77 -3.78 -3.36
N TYR A 153 -26.60 -3.78 -2.72
CA TYR A 153 -26.12 -4.97 -2.02
C TYR A 153 -26.99 -5.35 -0.81
N PRO A 154 -27.44 -4.44 0.06
CA PRO A 154 -28.40 -4.79 1.11
C PRO A 154 -29.69 -5.42 0.58
N ALA A 155 -30.21 -4.97 -0.57
CA ALA A 155 -31.36 -5.58 -1.22
C ALA A 155 -31.04 -7.00 -1.71
N ILE A 156 -29.87 -7.21 -2.33
CA ILE A 156 -29.37 -8.52 -2.76
C ILE A 156 -29.24 -9.45 -1.55
N ALA A 157 -28.68 -8.98 -0.44
CA ALA A 157 -28.50 -9.79 0.78
C ALA A 157 -29.87 -10.16 1.41
N ALA A 158 -30.82 -9.24 1.43
CA ALA A 158 -32.20 -9.51 1.89
C ALA A 158 -32.89 -10.55 1.02
N ASP A 159 -32.77 -10.43 -0.33
CA ASP A 159 -33.31 -11.44 -1.25
C ASP A 159 -32.66 -12.81 -1.06
N ALA A 160 -31.33 -12.86 -0.89
CA ALA A 160 -30.62 -14.09 -0.61
C ALA A 160 -31.13 -14.77 0.66
N LYS A 161 -31.35 -14.00 1.73
CA LYS A 161 -31.90 -14.50 2.98
C LYS A 161 -33.32 -15.07 2.79
N ARG A 162 -34.22 -14.33 2.12
CA ARG A 162 -35.58 -14.73 1.83
C ARG A 162 -35.62 -16.02 1.00
N ARG A 163 -34.79 -16.13 -0.04
CA ARG A 163 -34.73 -17.29 -0.95
C ARG A 163 -33.87 -18.43 -0.41
N ARG A 164 -33.21 -18.27 0.72
CA ARG A 164 -32.18 -19.18 1.25
C ARG A 164 -31.07 -19.46 0.23
N ALA A 165 -30.71 -18.45 -0.57
CA ALA A 165 -29.70 -18.53 -1.61
C ALA A 165 -28.29 -18.30 -1.05
N LEU A 166 -27.29 -18.80 -1.78
CA LEU A 166 -25.87 -18.52 -1.52
C LEU A 166 -25.43 -17.36 -2.40
N ILE A 167 -24.78 -16.35 -1.81
CA ILE A 167 -24.17 -15.27 -2.61
C ILE A 167 -22.73 -15.68 -2.91
N TYR A 168 -22.37 -15.62 -4.20
CA TYR A 168 -21.02 -15.83 -4.69
C TYR A 168 -20.56 -14.56 -5.44
N TRP A 169 -19.28 -14.27 -5.33
CA TRP A 169 -18.59 -13.26 -6.12
C TRP A 169 -17.62 -13.98 -7.05
N ALA A 170 -17.67 -13.63 -8.32
CA ALA A 170 -16.82 -14.25 -9.32
C ALA A 170 -15.99 -13.23 -10.08
N ASP A 171 -14.85 -13.71 -10.57
CA ASP A 171 -13.91 -12.93 -11.36
C ASP A 171 -13.09 -13.84 -12.28
N GLU A 172 -12.54 -13.25 -13.35
CA GLU A 172 -11.62 -13.90 -14.24
C GLU A 172 -10.19 -13.46 -13.97
N CYS A 173 -9.28 -14.40 -14.01
CA CYS A 173 -7.86 -14.13 -13.82
C CYS A 173 -7.00 -14.78 -14.88
N GLY A 174 -6.22 -13.97 -15.59
CA GLY A 174 -5.11 -14.44 -16.41
C GLY A 174 -3.86 -14.67 -15.58
N VAL A 175 -3.21 -15.82 -15.80
CA VAL A 175 -1.94 -16.20 -15.18
C VAL A 175 -0.90 -16.40 -16.27
N ARG A 176 0.25 -15.76 -16.11
CA ARG A 176 1.34 -15.76 -17.11
C ARG A 176 2.64 -16.28 -16.54
N SER A 177 3.46 -16.92 -17.38
CA SER A 177 4.78 -17.45 -17.01
C SER A 177 5.80 -16.36 -16.65
N ASP A 178 5.62 -15.15 -17.17
CA ASP A 178 6.48 -13.98 -16.96
C ASP A 178 6.02 -13.08 -15.80
N ASP A 179 4.98 -13.46 -15.06
CA ASP A 179 4.51 -12.74 -13.89
C ASP A 179 5.42 -13.02 -12.68
N VAL A 180 6.58 -12.34 -12.63
CA VAL A 180 7.55 -12.47 -11.53
C VAL A 180 7.15 -11.56 -10.39
N ARG A 181 6.80 -12.15 -9.26
CA ARG A 181 6.44 -11.43 -8.03
C ARG A 181 7.35 -11.84 -6.88
N GLY A 182 7.67 -10.87 -6.05
CA GLY A 182 8.48 -11.08 -4.86
C GLY A 182 9.86 -10.42 -4.93
N ARG A 183 10.58 -10.57 -3.83
CA ARG A 183 11.97 -10.08 -3.66
C ARG A 183 12.83 -11.24 -3.20
N SER A 184 14.10 -11.25 -3.59
CA SER A 184 15.10 -12.19 -3.11
C SER A 184 16.23 -11.44 -2.42
N PHE A 185 16.83 -12.06 -1.41
CA PHE A 185 18.04 -11.55 -0.81
C PHE A 185 19.24 -11.81 -1.72
N ALA A 186 20.10 -10.80 -1.84
CA ALA A 186 21.37 -10.87 -2.54
C ALA A 186 22.36 -9.88 -1.88
N PRO A 187 23.67 -10.00 -2.09
CA PRO A 187 24.61 -9.00 -1.64
C PRO A 187 24.23 -7.61 -2.14
N LYS A 188 24.45 -6.58 -1.31
CA LYS A 188 24.17 -5.18 -1.67
C LYS A 188 24.86 -4.81 -2.99
N GLY A 189 24.08 -4.25 -3.91
CA GLY A 189 24.56 -3.88 -5.25
C GLY A 189 24.58 -5.03 -6.28
N ARG A 190 24.20 -6.26 -5.90
CA ARG A 190 24.11 -7.41 -6.82
C ARG A 190 22.67 -7.85 -6.99
N THR A 191 22.10 -7.59 -8.15
CA THR A 191 20.73 -8.04 -8.47
C THR A 191 20.72 -9.56 -8.66
N PRO A 192 19.84 -10.30 -7.93
CA PRO A 192 19.75 -11.75 -8.09
C PRO A 192 19.21 -12.10 -9.48
N GLN A 193 19.85 -13.06 -10.13
CA GLN A 193 19.40 -13.57 -11.42
C GLN A 193 18.50 -14.79 -11.21
N ILE A 194 17.44 -14.84 -11.99
CA ILE A 194 16.48 -15.94 -11.98
C ILE A 194 16.51 -16.60 -13.34
N ARG A 195 16.77 -17.91 -13.39
CA ARG A 195 16.60 -18.67 -14.64
C ARG A 195 15.12 -18.80 -14.95
N SER A 196 14.71 -18.38 -16.13
CA SER A 196 13.37 -18.52 -16.67
C SER A 196 13.42 -19.06 -18.09
N THR A 197 12.31 -19.65 -18.55
CA THR A 197 12.16 -19.97 -19.96
C THR A 197 11.99 -18.67 -20.77
N GLY A 198 12.57 -18.62 -21.98
CA GLY A 198 12.34 -17.51 -22.91
C GLY A 198 10.94 -17.51 -23.53
N GLN A 199 10.17 -18.58 -23.35
CA GLN A 199 8.82 -18.70 -23.90
C GLN A 199 7.78 -18.04 -22.98
N ARG A 200 6.88 -17.26 -23.58
CA ARG A 200 5.72 -16.70 -22.89
C ARG A 200 4.51 -17.58 -23.11
N PHE A 201 3.96 -18.11 -22.04
CA PHE A 201 2.73 -18.86 -22.04
C PHE A 201 1.85 -18.45 -20.85
N GLY A 202 0.58 -18.79 -20.93
CA GLY A 202 -0.38 -18.47 -19.89
C GLY A 202 -1.55 -19.43 -19.91
N CYS A 203 -2.38 -19.36 -18.87
CA CYS A 203 -3.70 -19.92 -18.80
C CYS A 203 -4.63 -18.94 -18.10
N ASN A 204 -5.92 -19.13 -18.27
CA ASN A 204 -6.94 -18.33 -17.63
C ASN A 204 -7.73 -19.19 -16.65
N MET A 205 -8.32 -18.56 -15.67
CA MET A 205 -9.29 -19.16 -14.79
C MET A 205 -10.47 -18.22 -14.57
N ILE A 206 -11.60 -18.80 -14.25
CA ILE A 206 -12.71 -18.12 -13.59
C ILE A 206 -12.95 -18.78 -12.26
N SER A 207 -13.21 -18.00 -11.23
CA SER A 207 -13.50 -18.49 -9.89
C SER A 207 -14.70 -17.79 -9.29
N ALA A 208 -15.26 -18.38 -8.25
CA ALA A 208 -16.29 -17.78 -7.43
C ALA A 208 -16.11 -18.19 -5.97
N VAL A 209 -16.11 -17.20 -5.08
CA VAL A 209 -15.99 -17.36 -3.64
C VAL A 209 -17.24 -16.91 -2.91
N ASN A 210 -17.50 -17.46 -1.72
CA ASN A 210 -18.55 -17.00 -0.84
C ASN A 210 -18.04 -16.80 0.60
N ASN A 211 -18.79 -16.06 1.40
CA ASN A 211 -18.43 -15.74 2.79
C ASN A 211 -18.52 -16.96 3.75
N ARG A 212 -19.05 -18.08 3.29
CA ARG A 212 -19.04 -19.36 4.03
C ARG A 212 -17.76 -20.16 3.78
N GLY A 213 -16.87 -19.68 2.93
CA GLY A 213 -15.58 -20.30 2.63
C GLY A 213 -15.60 -21.28 1.46
N ALA A 214 -16.67 -21.30 0.66
CA ALA A 214 -16.72 -22.12 -0.55
C ALA A 214 -15.98 -21.43 -1.69
N LEU A 215 -15.32 -22.25 -2.54
CA LEU A 215 -14.63 -21.84 -3.75
C LEU A 215 -15.04 -22.79 -4.89
N ALA A 216 -15.58 -22.26 -5.96
CA ALA A 216 -15.74 -22.94 -7.25
C ALA A 216 -14.76 -22.33 -8.25
N PHE A 217 -14.18 -23.12 -9.16
CA PHE A 217 -13.29 -22.59 -10.19
C PHE A 217 -13.25 -23.45 -11.44
N GLN A 218 -12.81 -22.85 -12.53
CA GLN A 218 -12.52 -23.51 -13.79
C GLN A 218 -11.26 -22.91 -14.41
N VAL A 219 -10.29 -23.74 -14.81
CA VAL A 219 -9.08 -23.33 -15.53
C VAL A 219 -9.27 -23.66 -17.00
N PHE A 220 -9.02 -22.67 -17.88
CA PHE A 220 -9.23 -22.80 -19.31
C PHE A 220 -8.08 -22.15 -20.10
N GLU A 221 -8.05 -22.41 -21.39
CA GLU A 221 -7.11 -21.78 -22.34
C GLU A 221 -7.87 -20.91 -23.32
N GLY A 222 -7.15 -20.00 -23.97
CA GLY A 222 -7.75 -19.08 -24.92
C GLY A 222 -8.50 -17.93 -24.29
N ARG A 223 -9.38 -17.27 -25.05
CA ARG A 223 -10.15 -16.14 -24.59
C ARG A 223 -11.31 -16.59 -23.72
N PHE A 224 -11.69 -15.75 -22.78
CA PHE A 224 -12.91 -15.91 -22.03
C PHE A 224 -14.10 -15.61 -22.95
N VAL A 225 -14.91 -16.62 -23.21
CA VAL A 225 -16.07 -16.54 -24.12
C VAL A 225 -17.35 -16.99 -23.40
N THR A 226 -18.48 -16.66 -23.99
CA THR A 226 -19.83 -16.95 -23.45
C THR A 226 -20.01 -18.42 -23.05
N GLN A 227 -19.54 -19.35 -23.89
CA GLN A 227 -19.63 -20.79 -23.58
C GLN A 227 -18.82 -21.18 -22.36
N THR A 228 -17.59 -20.65 -22.20
CA THR A 228 -16.76 -20.88 -21.01
C THR A 228 -17.46 -20.41 -19.73
N PHE A 229 -18.16 -19.28 -19.81
CA PHE A 229 -18.91 -18.78 -18.66
C PHE A 229 -20.13 -19.67 -18.35
N ILE A 230 -20.89 -20.08 -19.35
CA ILE A 230 -22.02 -21.00 -19.16
C ILE A 230 -21.56 -22.33 -18.55
N ASP A 231 -20.45 -22.90 -19.04
CA ASP A 231 -19.87 -24.13 -18.48
C ASP A 231 -19.49 -23.95 -17.01
N PHE A 232 -18.96 -22.77 -16.66
CA PHE A 232 -18.65 -22.42 -15.27
C PHE A 232 -19.92 -22.29 -14.43
N LEU A 233 -20.98 -21.63 -14.93
CA LEU A 233 -22.26 -21.50 -14.22
C LEU A 233 -22.90 -22.86 -13.95
N GLN A 234 -22.84 -23.80 -14.89
CA GLN A 234 -23.29 -25.18 -14.70
C GLN A 234 -22.53 -25.88 -13.57
N ARG A 235 -21.20 -25.74 -13.53
CA ARG A 235 -20.36 -26.27 -12.46
C ARG A 235 -20.68 -25.62 -11.11
N LEU A 236 -20.93 -24.31 -11.09
CA LEU A 236 -21.27 -23.56 -9.89
C LEU A 236 -22.62 -24.05 -9.31
N LEU A 237 -23.61 -24.27 -10.16
CA LEU A 237 -24.89 -24.85 -9.75
C LEU A 237 -24.73 -26.29 -9.13
N LYS A 238 -23.94 -27.13 -9.76
CA LYS A 238 -23.60 -28.45 -9.20
C LYS A 238 -22.90 -28.34 -7.86
N HIS A 239 -21.97 -27.40 -7.74
CA HIS A 239 -21.24 -27.09 -6.49
C HIS A 239 -22.19 -26.60 -5.38
N GLY A 240 -23.22 -25.85 -5.73
CA GLY A 240 -24.27 -25.35 -4.83
C GLY A 240 -25.19 -26.42 -4.23
N LYS A 241 -25.13 -27.67 -4.70
CA LYS A 241 -25.91 -28.81 -4.18
C LYS A 241 -27.40 -28.50 -4.05
N GLY A 242 -28.01 -27.98 -5.10
CA GLY A 242 -29.43 -27.63 -5.14
C GLY A 242 -29.84 -26.36 -4.44
N LYS A 243 -28.92 -25.61 -3.83
CA LYS A 243 -29.20 -24.28 -3.27
C LYS A 243 -29.29 -23.24 -4.39
N LYS A 244 -30.20 -22.31 -4.25
CA LYS A 244 -30.25 -21.13 -5.14
C LYS A 244 -28.96 -20.31 -5.00
N ILE A 245 -28.49 -19.76 -6.12
CA ILE A 245 -27.28 -18.99 -6.18
C ILE A 245 -27.58 -17.58 -6.66
N ILE A 246 -27.07 -16.60 -5.96
CA ILE A 246 -26.93 -15.22 -6.42
C ILE A 246 -25.46 -15.03 -6.74
N LEU A 247 -25.15 -14.78 -8.01
CA LEU A 247 -23.80 -14.57 -8.49
C LEU A 247 -23.57 -13.08 -8.77
N ILE A 248 -22.56 -12.50 -8.14
CA ILE A 248 -22.15 -11.11 -8.36
C ILE A 248 -20.86 -11.15 -9.19
N VAL A 249 -20.87 -10.46 -10.31
CA VAL A 249 -19.77 -10.36 -11.28
C VAL A 249 -19.49 -8.91 -11.65
N ASP A 250 -18.40 -8.69 -12.35
CA ASP A 250 -18.10 -7.38 -12.96
C ASP A 250 -18.94 -7.10 -14.21
N GLY A 251 -18.68 -5.95 -14.84
CA GLY A 251 -19.39 -5.52 -16.06
C GLY A 251 -18.88 -6.11 -17.37
N HIS A 252 -18.08 -7.20 -17.37
CA HIS A 252 -17.51 -7.77 -18.58
C HIS A 252 -18.60 -8.13 -19.63
N PRO A 253 -18.38 -7.85 -20.93
CA PRO A 253 -19.40 -8.09 -21.99
C PRO A 253 -19.93 -9.53 -22.04
N VAL A 254 -19.10 -10.51 -21.79
CA VAL A 254 -19.49 -11.94 -21.74
C VAL A 254 -20.60 -12.19 -20.73
N HIS A 255 -20.56 -11.57 -19.55
CA HIS A 255 -21.59 -11.71 -18.52
C HIS A 255 -22.94 -11.14 -18.95
N LYS A 256 -22.93 -10.15 -19.82
CA LYS A 256 -24.13 -9.44 -20.32
C LYS A 256 -24.67 -10.03 -21.62
N ALA A 257 -24.01 -11.02 -22.19
CA ALA A 257 -24.37 -11.60 -23.48
C ALA A 257 -25.80 -12.18 -23.44
N THR A 258 -26.53 -12.00 -24.53
CA THR A 258 -27.92 -12.48 -24.67
C THR A 258 -28.03 -13.99 -24.45
N THR A 259 -27.06 -14.76 -24.90
CA THR A 259 -26.98 -16.22 -24.68
C THR A 259 -26.91 -16.57 -23.19
N VAL A 260 -26.11 -15.81 -22.40
CA VAL A 260 -26.03 -16.01 -20.94
C VAL A 260 -27.36 -15.67 -20.27
N LYS A 261 -27.98 -14.55 -20.66
CA LYS A 261 -29.29 -14.13 -20.11
C LYS A 261 -30.36 -15.19 -20.38
N ARG A 262 -30.41 -15.72 -21.61
CA ARG A 262 -31.34 -16.79 -21.99
C ARG A 262 -31.07 -18.04 -21.15
N TRP A 263 -29.80 -18.49 -21.07
CA TRP A 263 -29.45 -19.66 -20.31
C TRP A 263 -29.84 -19.51 -18.82
N ILE A 264 -29.63 -18.33 -18.20
CA ILE A 264 -30.04 -18.08 -16.81
C ILE A 264 -31.55 -18.12 -16.65
N ALA A 265 -32.34 -17.58 -17.60
CA ALA A 265 -33.79 -17.64 -17.57
C ALA A 265 -34.27 -19.09 -17.57
N ASP A 266 -33.65 -19.96 -18.35
CA ASP A 266 -33.95 -21.39 -18.42
C ASP A 266 -33.66 -22.17 -17.14
N GLN A 267 -32.89 -21.59 -16.19
CA GLN A 267 -32.59 -22.26 -14.92
C GLN A 267 -33.69 -22.10 -13.84
N ALA A 268 -34.87 -21.61 -14.19
CA ALA A 268 -36.02 -21.50 -13.28
C ALA A 268 -35.72 -20.83 -11.94
N GLY A 269 -34.86 -19.83 -11.94
CA GLY A 269 -34.46 -19.07 -10.76
C GLY A 269 -33.45 -19.76 -9.82
N ALA A 270 -32.87 -20.88 -10.25
CA ALA A 270 -31.79 -21.53 -9.50
C ALA A 270 -30.52 -20.64 -9.40
N ILE A 271 -30.29 -19.77 -10.39
CA ILE A 271 -29.23 -18.78 -10.38
C ILE A 271 -29.72 -17.41 -10.83
N THR A 272 -29.27 -16.35 -10.17
CA THR A 272 -29.49 -14.96 -10.58
C THR A 272 -28.15 -14.23 -10.65
N LEU A 273 -28.02 -13.28 -11.58
CA LEU A 273 -26.80 -12.55 -11.82
C LEU A 273 -26.99 -11.07 -11.43
N HIS A 274 -26.03 -10.54 -10.68
CA HIS A 274 -25.93 -9.13 -10.32
C HIS A 274 -24.56 -8.58 -10.71
N PHE A 275 -24.49 -7.28 -10.92
CA PHE A 275 -23.27 -6.63 -11.42
C PHE A 275 -22.69 -5.68 -10.37
N LEU A 276 -21.39 -5.75 -10.17
CA LEU A 276 -20.65 -4.74 -9.42
C LEU A 276 -20.66 -3.40 -10.16
N PRO A 277 -20.52 -2.27 -9.43
CA PRO A 277 -20.24 -0.99 -10.06
C PRO A 277 -19.01 -1.08 -10.96
N GLY A 278 -19.05 -0.41 -12.10
CA GLY A 278 -17.91 -0.40 -13.01
C GLY A 278 -16.64 0.18 -12.36
N TYR A 279 -15.50 -0.37 -12.74
CA TYR A 279 -14.16 0.09 -12.28
C TYR A 279 -13.98 0.11 -10.77
N ALA A 280 -14.59 -0.82 -10.05
CA ALA A 280 -14.45 -1.00 -8.60
C ALA A 280 -14.01 -2.43 -8.23
N PRO A 281 -12.86 -2.93 -8.73
CA PRO A 281 -12.40 -4.28 -8.47
C PRO A 281 -12.17 -4.56 -6.99
N GLU A 282 -11.83 -3.54 -6.21
CA GLU A 282 -11.62 -3.67 -4.77
C GLU A 282 -12.87 -4.09 -3.99
N LEU A 283 -14.05 -4.01 -4.59
CA LEU A 283 -15.30 -4.50 -4.01
C LEU A 283 -15.50 -6.01 -4.24
N ASN A 284 -14.68 -6.62 -5.11
CA ASN A 284 -14.81 -8.05 -5.40
C ASN A 284 -13.90 -8.89 -4.48
N PRO A 285 -14.44 -9.70 -3.55
CA PRO A 285 -13.63 -10.57 -2.70
C PRO A 285 -12.80 -11.60 -3.50
N ASP A 286 -13.22 -11.97 -4.71
CA ASP A 286 -12.51 -12.93 -5.56
C ASP A 286 -11.17 -12.39 -6.07
N GLU A 287 -11.01 -11.05 -6.17
CA GLU A 287 -9.72 -10.42 -6.45
C GLU A 287 -8.65 -10.75 -5.42
N LEU A 288 -9.03 -11.00 -4.17
CA LEU A 288 -8.10 -11.43 -3.12
C LEU A 288 -7.64 -12.88 -3.34
N LEU A 289 -8.52 -13.75 -3.88
CA LEU A 289 -8.13 -15.10 -4.31
C LEU A 289 -7.16 -15.01 -5.49
N ASN A 290 -7.43 -14.13 -6.47
CA ASN A 290 -6.55 -13.88 -7.60
C ASN A 290 -5.15 -13.41 -7.15
N HIS A 291 -5.10 -12.53 -6.16
CA HIS A 291 -3.84 -12.08 -5.56
C HIS A 291 -3.11 -13.23 -4.83
N ASP A 292 -3.82 -14.01 -4.00
CA ASP A 292 -3.28 -15.17 -3.29
C ASP A 292 -2.74 -16.22 -4.25
N LEU A 293 -3.46 -16.52 -5.35
CA LEU A 293 -2.99 -17.41 -6.40
C LEU A 293 -1.67 -16.93 -7.01
N LYS A 294 -1.62 -15.66 -7.45
CA LYS A 294 -0.43 -15.07 -8.08
C LYS A 294 0.78 -15.10 -7.14
N LEU A 295 0.58 -14.83 -5.85
CA LEU A 295 1.63 -14.95 -4.83
C LEU A 295 2.05 -16.42 -4.60
N GLY A 296 1.10 -17.33 -4.59
CA GLY A 296 1.37 -18.76 -4.47
C GLY A 296 2.20 -19.30 -5.64
N LEU A 297 1.85 -18.90 -6.85
CA LEU A 297 2.53 -19.31 -8.08
C LEU A 297 3.93 -18.72 -8.23
N ALA A 298 4.20 -17.57 -7.62
CA ALA A 298 5.54 -16.96 -7.61
C ALA A 298 6.62 -17.89 -6.98
N LYS A 299 6.20 -18.85 -6.17
CA LYS A 299 7.07 -19.90 -5.59
C LYS A 299 7.37 -21.04 -6.56
N HIS A 300 6.59 -21.17 -7.63
CA HIS A 300 6.72 -22.19 -8.65
C HIS A 300 7.25 -21.57 -9.94
N ARG A 301 8.00 -22.32 -10.71
CA ARG A 301 8.54 -21.90 -12.01
C ARG A 301 8.16 -22.90 -13.06
N PRO A 302 6.95 -22.85 -13.58
CA PRO A 302 6.50 -23.75 -14.60
C PRO A 302 7.35 -23.55 -15.87
N LYS A 303 7.79 -24.65 -16.46
CA LYS A 303 8.61 -24.66 -17.67
C LYS A 303 7.78 -24.60 -18.94
N ASN A 304 6.50 -24.94 -18.83
CA ASN A 304 5.55 -24.97 -19.95
C ASN A 304 4.13 -24.69 -19.46
N ARG A 305 3.21 -24.52 -20.41
CA ARG A 305 1.79 -24.25 -20.13
C ARG A 305 1.12 -25.35 -19.30
N HIS A 306 1.47 -26.61 -19.55
CA HIS A 306 0.88 -27.74 -18.82
C HIS A 306 1.22 -27.66 -17.33
N GLU A 307 2.50 -27.48 -17.01
CA GLU A 307 2.95 -27.31 -15.61
C GLU A 307 2.28 -26.10 -14.93
N LEU A 308 2.13 -24.98 -15.67
CA LEU A 308 1.43 -23.80 -15.15
C LEU A 308 -0.02 -24.13 -14.80
N LYS A 309 -0.75 -24.82 -15.68
CA LYS A 309 -2.14 -25.26 -15.40
C LYS A 309 -2.23 -26.18 -14.21
N LEU A 310 -1.30 -27.11 -14.07
CA LEU A 310 -1.23 -28.01 -12.91
C LEU A 310 -0.98 -27.22 -11.62
N ALA A 311 -0.06 -26.28 -11.64
CA ALA A 311 0.25 -25.44 -10.48
C ALA A 311 -0.96 -24.58 -10.07
N VAL A 312 -1.66 -23.96 -11.03
CA VAL A 312 -2.90 -23.20 -10.79
C VAL A 312 -3.97 -24.11 -10.16
N ARG A 313 -4.25 -25.26 -10.77
CA ARG A 313 -5.25 -26.21 -10.25
C ARG A 313 -4.89 -26.69 -8.85
N SER A 314 -3.64 -27.07 -8.61
CA SER A 314 -3.14 -27.52 -7.31
C SER A 314 -3.35 -26.46 -6.23
N HIS A 315 -3.00 -25.20 -6.53
CA HIS A 315 -3.20 -24.09 -5.60
C HIS A 315 -4.69 -23.90 -5.28
N LEU A 316 -5.55 -23.84 -6.28
CA LEU A 316 -6.99 -23.64 -6.10
C LEU A 316 -7.65 -24.81 -5.36
N HIS A 317 -7.31 -26.07 -5.66
CA HIS A 317 -7.77 -27.22 -4.89
C HIS A 317 -7.30 -27.19 -3.43
N LYS A 318 -6.08 -26.72 -3.18
CA LYS A 318 -5.61 -26.50 -1.81
C LYS A 318 -6.48 -25.47 -1.10
N ARG A 319 -6.85 -24.36 -1.77
CA ARG A 319 -7.73 -23.33 -1.20
C ARG A 319 -9.16 -23.81 -0.99
N GLN A 320 -9.70 -24.67 -1.87
CA GLN A 320 -11.00 -25.31 -1.65
C GLN A 320 -11.06 -26.13 -0.35
N LYS A 321 -9.95 -26.74 0.04
CA LYS A 321 -9.81 -27.50 1.30
C LYS A 321 -9.55 -26.59 2.52
N GLN A 322 -9.45 -25.28 2.32
CA GLN A 322 -9.12 -24.30 3.36
C GLN A 322 -10.20 -23.21 3.47
N PRO A 323 -11.44 -23.53 3.86
CA PRO A 323 -12.55 -22.59 3.89
C PRO A 323 -12.27 -21.36 4.76
N ASN A 324 -11.49 -21.51 5.84
CA ASN A 324 -11.12 -20.40 6.70
C ASN A 324 -10.21 -19.37 6.00
N VAL A 325 -9.41 -19.77 5.00
CA VAL A 325 -8.62 -18.84 4.20
C VAL A 325 -9.55 -18.01 3.32
N ILE A 326 -10.53 -18.66 2.66
CA ILE A 326 -11.51 -17.96 1.83
C ILE A 326 -12.36 -16.99 2.66
N LYS A 327 -12.83 -17.41 3.84
CA LYS A 327 -13.57 -16.51 4.76
C LYS A 327 -12.79 -15.25 5.12
N ARG A 328 -11.47 -15.37 5.33
CA ARG A 328 -10.62 -14.21 5.66
C ARG A 328 -10.59 -13.16 4.56
N PHE A 329 -10.78 -13.52 3.31
CA PHE A 329 -10.87 -12.54 2.23
C PHE A 329 -12.00 -11.53 2.48
N PHE A 330 -13.13 -11.96 3.01
CA PHE A 330 -14.27 -11.13 3.32
C PHE A 330 -14.05 -10.18 4.52
N HIS A 331 -12.99 -10.35 5.30
CA HIS A 331 -12.63 -9.44 6.38
C HIS A 331 -11.74 -8.26 5.95
N ALA A 332 -11.26 -8.23 4.71
CA ALA A 332 -10.49 -7.10 4.19
C ALA A 332 -11.36 -5.83 4.11
N LYS A 333 -10.74 -4.66 4.34
CA LYS A 333 -11.42 -3.37 4.52
C LYS A 333 -12.50 -3.09 3.47
N HIS A 334 -12.18 -3.29 2.19
CA HIS A 334 -13.05 -2.90 1.08
C HIS A 334 -14.15 -3.91 0.75
N VAL A 335 -14.02 -5.15 1.19
CA VAL A 335 -14.99 -6.23 0.95
C VAL A 335 -15.74 -6.67 2.20
N ARG A 336 -15.52 -6.00 3.34
CA ARG A 336 -16.20 -6.33 4.61
C ARG A 336 -17.71 -6.21 4.55
N TYR A 337 -18.26 -5.45 3.63
CA TYR A 337 -19.70 -5.35 3.39
C TYR A 337 -20.35 -6.71 3.02
N ALA A 338 -19.54 -7.65 2.50
CA ALA A 338 -19.94 -8.97 2.03
C ALA A 338 -19.72 -10.11 3.07
N ALA A 339 -19.21 -9.77 4.27
CA ALA A 339 -18.84 -10.71 5.34
C ALA A 339 -20.05 -11.42 5.98
#